data_f7a9b8426822680a2859ecb0d1ffb896
#
_entry.id   f7a9b8426822680a2859ecb0d1ffb896
#
_cell.length_a   1.000
_cell.length_b   1.000
_cell.length_c   1.000
_cell.angle_alpha   90.00
_cell.angle_beta   90.00
_cell.angle_gamma   90.00
#
_symmetry.space_group_name_H-M   'P 1'
#
loop_
_entity.id
_entity.type
_entity.pdbx_description
1 polymer ?
#
loop_
_entity_poly.entity_id
_entity_poly.type
_entity_poly.pdbx_seq_one_letter_code
_entity_poly.pdbx_strand_id
1 'polypeptide(L)'
;GSEMCIRDSFELTRAKCNKLQSLPQQIMMIANNLPSGYFRDLQIIKEVFLPAFRELKECLQMAAYIMDKIKINEHILDDDRYLYIFSVEEVNRLASEGMPFRDAYKKVGLDIEAGKFTHDKKVHHTHEGSIGNLCNDRIESLMRQVVDGFNFSVMEQAERSLLGR
;
A
#
# COMPACT_ATOMS: atom_id res chain seq x y z
N GLY A 1 19.99 -2.45 12.64
CA GLY A 1 20.40 -1.83 11.37
C GLY A 1 19.48 -2.16 10.19
N SER A 2 19.02 -3.41 10.07
CA SER A 2 18.19 -3.83 8.92
C SER A 2 16.76 -3.26 8.95
N GLU A 3 16.16 -3.08 10.12
CA GLU A 3 14.80 -2.57 10.24
C GLU A 3 14.67 -1.10 9.81
N MET A 4 15.66 -0.27 10.15
CA MET A 4 15.68 1.12 9.70
C MET A 4 15.79 1.22 8.17
N CYS A 5 16.62 0.41 7.54
CA CYS A 5 16.79 0.43 6.07
C CYS A 5 15.51 0.02 5.31
N ILE A 6 14.73 -0.95 5.81
CA ILE A 6 13.46 -1.36 5.18
C ILE A 6 12.44 -0.22 5.29
N ARG A 7 12.29 0.36 6.47
CA ARG A 7 11.39 1.48 6.72
C ARG A 7 11.71 2.68 5.82
N ASP A 8 12.98 3.09 5.79
CA ASP A 8 13.45 4.21 4.98
C ASP A 8 13.18 3.97 3.49
N SER A 9 13.35 2.73 3.01
CA SER A 9 13.07 2.36 1.63
C SER A 9 11.59 2.52 1.27
N PHE A 10 10.67 2.14 2.17
CA PHE A 10 9.23 2.36 1.96
C PHE A 10 8.88 3.84 2.00
N GLU A 11 9.50 4.62 2.89
CA GLU A 11 9.26 6.06 2.98
C GLU A 11 9.74 6.78 1.72
N LEU A 12 10.92 6.45 1.21
CA LEU A 12 11.44 7.00 -0.04
C LEU A 12 10.61 6.56 -1.25
N THR A 13 10.18 5.30 -1.30
CA THR A 13 9.31 4.80 -2.38
C THR A 13 7.99 5.55 -2.38
N ARG A 14 7.37 5.77 -1.22
CA ARG A 14 6.15 6.56 -1.08
C ARG A 14 6.36 8.00 -1.59
N ALA A 15 7.46 8.64 -1.20
CA ALA A 15 7.78 10.00 -1.64
C ALA A 15 7.98 10.08 -3.16
N LYS A 16 8.68 9.12 -3.76
CA LYS A 16 8.85 9.02 -5.22
C LYS A 16 7.51 8.79 -5.93
N CYS A 17 6.66 7.91 -5.42
CA CYS A 17 5.32 7.70 -5.98
C CYS A 17 4.47 8.98 -5.92
N ASN A 18 4.52 9.74 -4.82
CA ASN A 18 3.82 11.03 -4.73
C ASN A 18 4.37 12.05 -5.73
N LYS A 19 5.69 12.10 -5.92
CA LYS A 19 6.31 12.92 -6.97
C LYS A 19 5.81 12.54 -8.36
N LEU A 20 5.74 11.24 -8.68
CA LEU A 20 5.25 10.74 -9.97
C LEU A 20 3.78 11.13 -10.23
N GLN A 21 2.95 11.19 -9.18
CA GLN A 21 1.57 11.63 -9.29
C GLN A 21 1.42 13.11 -9.72
N SER A 22 2.45 13.93 -9.54
CA SER A 22 2.45 15.34 -10.01
C SER A 22 2.74 15.48 -11.51
N LEU A 23 3.20 14.42 -12.18
CA LEU A 23 3.64 14.46 -13.57
C LEU A 23 2.56 14.95 -14.56
N PRO A 24 1.30 14.49 -14.49
CA PRO A 24 0.27 15.01 -15.39
C PRO A 24 0.11 16.52 -15.30
N GLN A 25 0.18 17.06 -14.09
CA GLN A 25 0.07 18.49 -13.86
C GLN A 25 1.28 19.26 -14.41
N GLN A 26 2.48 18.73 -14.24
CA GLN A 26 3.71 19.30 -14.81
C GLN A 26 3.59 19.38 -16.35
N ILE A 27 3.13 18.30 -16.98
CA ILE A 27 2.93 18.26 -18.45
C ILE A 27 1.89 19.29 -18.89
N MET A 28 0.77 19.41 -18.17
CA MET A 28 -0.27 20.40 -18.47
C MET A 28 0.27 21.83 -18.36
N MET A 29 1.10 22.10 -17.36
CA MET A 29 1.70 23.43 -17.16
C MET A 29 2.73 23.77 -18.25
N ILE A 30 3.52 22.80 -18.69
CA ILE A 30 4.47 22.99 -19.81
C ILE A 30 3.72 23.24 -21.12
N ALA A 31 2.58 22.59 -21.32
CA ALA A 31 1.76 22.76 -22.52
C ALA A 31 0.82 23.98 -22.47
N ASN A 32 0.92 24.82 -21.44
CA ASN A 32 0.08 26.00 -21.29
C ASN A 32 0.63 27.19 -22.10
N ASN A 33 -0.27 28.10 -22.51
CA ASN A 33 0.07 29.35 -23.22
C ASN A 33 0.84 29.17 -24.54
N LEU A 34 0.67 28.05 -25.24
CA LEU A 34 1.33 27.81 -26.51
C LEU A 34 0.77 28.73 -27.60
N PRO A 35 1.63 29.37 -28.41
CA PRO A 35 1.20 30.18 -29.54
C PRO A 35 0.64 29.31 -30.66
N SER A 36 -0.06 29.91 -31.63
CA SER A 36 -0.43 29.25 -32.87
C SER A 36 0.81 29.06 -33.77
N GLY A 37 0.99 27.84 -34.29
CA GLY A 37 2.09 27.51 -35.17
C GLY A 37 3.12 26.57 -34.58
N TYR A 38 4.38 26.67 -35.04
CA TYR A 38 5.46 25.81 -34.57
C TYR A 38 6.07 26.31 -33.24
N PHE A 39 6.17 25.42 -32.24
CA PHE A 39 6.77 25.71 -30.95
C PHE A 39 7.62 24.55 -30.44
N ARG A 40 8.64 24.87 -29.63
CA ARG A 40 9.57 23.87 -29.04
C ARG A 40 9.29 23.54 -27.58
N ASP A 41 8.35 24.21 -26.97
CA ASP A 41 8.01 24.11 -25.55
C ASP A 41 7.74 22.68 -25.14
N LEU A 42 7.04 21.92 -25.98
CA LEU A 42 6.74 20.50 -25.73
C LEU A 42 7.98 19.59 -25.68
N GLN A 43 9.16 20.08 -26.10
CA GLN A 43 10.39 19.30 -25.95
C GLN A 43 10.79 19.13 -24.48
N ILE A 44 10.43 20.10 -23.64
CA ILE A 44 10.65 20.07 -22.19
C ILE A 44 9.89 18.93 -21.51
N ILE A 45 8.76 18.49 -22.09
CA ILE A 45 8.00 17.35 -21.58
C ILE A 45 8.89 16.10 -21.48
N LYS A 46 9.85 15.93 -22.39
CA LYS A 46 10.75 14.78 -22.39
C LYS A 46 11.63 14.72 -21.13
N GLU A 47 11.96 15.89 -20.55
CA GLU A 47 12.79 15.97 -19.33
C GLU A 47 12.07 15.42 -18.10
N VAL A 48 10.76 15.55 -18.05
CA VAL A 48 9.96 15.06 -16.91
C VAL A 48 9.32 13.70 -17.18
N PHE A 49 8.89 13.46 -18.44
CA PHE A 49 8.15 12.25 -18.80
C PHE A 49 9.04 11.02 -18.95
N LEU A 50 10.15 11.11 -19.67
CA LEU A 50 11.02 9.95 -19.92
C LEU A 50 11.69 9.42 -18.63
N PRO A 51 12.25 10.27 -17.74
CA PRO A 51 12.81 9.79 -16.49
C PRO A 51 11.76 9.16 -15.55
N ALA A 52 10.49 9.58 -15.64
CA ALA A 52 9.43 9.06 -14.79
C ALA A 52 9.21 7.55 -14.95
N PHE A 53 9.34 7.02 -16.16
CA PHE A 53 9.25 5.56 -16.39
C PHE A 53 10.36 4.80 -15.68
N ARG A 54 11.59 5.32 -15.70
CA ARG A 54 12.70 4.70 -14.97
C ARG A 54 12.46 4.76 -13.47
N GLU A 55 12.05 5.91 -12.96
CA GLU A 55 11.78 6.09 -11.52
C GLU A 55 10.64 5.19 -11.04
N LEU A 56 9.57 5.05 -11.84
CA LEU A 56 8.47 4.11 -11.53
C LEU A 56 8.97 2.67 -11.50
N LYS A 57 9.75 2.26 -12.51
CA LYS A 57 10.33 0.91 -12.56
C LYS A 57 11.22 0.63 -11.35
N GLU A 58 12.06 1.58 -10.94
CA GLU A 58 12.89 1.47 -9.74
C GLU A 58 12.04 1.32 -8.48
N CYS A 59 10.93 2.06 -8.35
CA CYS A 59 10.00 1.92 -7.23
C CYS A 59 9.38 0.53 -7.17
N LEU A 60 8.92 0.00 -8.31
CA LEU A 60 8.35 -1.35 -8.39
C LEU A 60 9.38 -2.43 -8.07
N GLN A 61 10.59 -2.30 -8.60
CA GLN A 61 11.69 -3.23 -8.30
C GLN A 61 12.08 -3.21 -6.83
N MET A 62 12.15 -2.03 -6.22
CA MET A 62 12.44 -1.89 -4.80
C MET A 62 11.33 -2.50 -3.94
N ALA A 63 10.06 -2.24 -4.27
CA ALA A 63 8.93 -2.84 -3.57
C ALA A 63 8.96 -4.38 -3.65
N ALA A 64 9.19 -4.95 -4.82
CA ALA A 64 9.32 -6.38 -5.01
C ALA A 64 10.49 -6.97 -4.20
N TYR A 65 11.66 -6.32 -4.24
CA TYR A 65 12.82 -6.73 -3.48
C TYR A 65 12.57 -6.73 -1.96
N ILE A 66 11.93 -5.68 -1.44
CA ILE A 66 11.63 -5.58 -0.01
C ILE A 66 10.63 -6.67 0.39
N MET A 67 9.58 -6.88 -0.40
CA MET A 67 8.57 -7.91 -0.11
C MET A 67 9.19 -9.31 -0.04
N ASP A 68 10.16 -9.62 -0.91
CA ASP A 68 10.90 -10.88 -0.90
C ASP A 68 11.77 -11.07 0.37
N LYS A 69 12.17 -9.97 1.02
CA LYS A 69 13.05 -9.98 2.20
C LYS A 69 12.33 -9.83 3.53
N ILE A 70 11.01 -9.62 3.53
CA ILE A 70 10.23 -9.52 4.76
C ILE A 70 10.24 -10.86 5.48
N LYS A 71 10.61 -10.82 6.76
CA LYS A 71 10.48 -11.94 7.68
C LYS A 71 9.38 -11.62 8.67
N ILE A 72 8.37 -12.47 8.71
CA ILE A 72 7.25 -12.32 9.65
C ILE A 72 7.66 -12.97 10.97
N ASN A 73 7.50 -12.23 12.06
CA ASN A 73 7.59 -12.79 13.40
C ASN A 73 6.20 -13.31 13.80
N GLU A 74 5.96 -14.59 13.57
CA GLU A 74 4.66 -15.23 13.81
C GLU A 74 4.25 -15.21 15.29
N HIS A 75 5.22 -15.09 16.20
CA HIS A 75 5.01 -15.10 17.64
C HIS A 75 5.03 -13.73 18.31
N ILE A 76 5.00 -12.65 17.52
CA ILE A 76 5.08 -11.29 18.08
C ILE A 76 3.94 -10.98 19.06
N LEU A 77 2.76 -11.51 18.80
CA LEU A 77 1.58 -11.32 19.64
C LEU A 77 1.57 -12.16 20.93
N ASP A 78 2.51 -13.11 21.06
CA ASP A 78 2.68 -13.88 22.29
C ASP A 78 3.28 -13.02 23.42
N ASP A 79 3.98 -11.94 23.07
CA ASP A 79 4.53 -10.99 24.02
C ASP A 79 3.41 -10.17 24.69
N ASP A 80 3.43 -10.14 26.04
CA ASP A 80 2.43 -9.45 26.85
C ASP A 80 2.37 -7.94 26.62
N ARG A 81 3.44 -7.34 26.08
CA ARG A 81 3.44 -5.93 25.67
C ARG A 81 2.35 -5.60 24.64
N TYR A 82 1.92 -6.60 23.87
CA TYR A 82 0.88 -6.43 22.85
C TYR A 82 -0.52 -6.81 23.33
N LEU A 83 -0.69 -7.22 24.59
CA LEU A 83 -1.98 -7.64 25.12
C LEU A 83 -3.04 -6.54 24.96
N TYR A 84 -2.69 -5.31 25.22
CA TYR A 84 -3.65 -4.19 25.24
C TYR A 84 -4.12 -3.75 23.85
N ILE A 85 -3.52 -4.21 22.73
CA ILE A 85 -4.06 -3.95 21.40
C ILE A 85 -5.43 -4.61 21.20
N PHE A 86 -5.75 -5.64 21.97
CA PHE A 86 -7.02 -6.35 21.93
C PHE A 86 -8.11 -5.70 22.84
N SER A 87 -7.83 -4.57 23.45
CA SER A 87 -8.80 -3.91 24.33
C SER A 87 -10.09 -3.49 23.62
N VAL A 88 -9.99 -3.07 22.37
CA VAL A 88 -11.16 -2.69 21.55
C VAL A 88 -12.04 -3.91 21.25
N GLU A 89 -11.42 -5.07 21.00
CA GLU A 89 -12.15 -6.33 20.76
C GLU A 89 -13.00 -6.70 22.00
N GLU A 90 -12.44 -6.56 23.18
CA GLU A 90 -13.17 -6.84 24.41
C GLU A 90 -14.32 -5.84 24.66
N VAL A 91 -14.11 -4.56 24.34
CA VAL A 91 -15.18 -3.54 24.37
C VAL A 91 -16.30 -3.92 23.41
N ASN A 92 -15.97 -4.31 22.17
CA ASN A 92 -16.93 -4.70 21.17
C ASN A 92 -17.68 -5.98 21.58
N ARG A 93 -17.00 -6.95 22.19
CA ARG A 93 -17.60 -8.17 22.70
C ARG A 93 -18.66 -7.86 23.77
N LEU A 94 -18.30 -7.04 24.77
CA LEU A 94 -19.21 -6.62 25.83
C LEU A 94 -20.40 -5.83 25.29
N ALA A 95 -20.18 -4.96 24.30
CA ALA A 95 -21.24 -4.21 23.66
C ALA A 95 -22.21 -5.12 22.89
N SER A 96 -21.70 -6.15 22.22
CA SER A 96 -22.51 -7.15 21.52
C SER A 96 -23.33 -8.01 22.47
N GLU A 97 -22.89 -8.19 23.71
CA GLU A 97 -23.59 -8.87 24.80
C GLU A 97 -24.66 -7.98 25.47
N GLY A 98 -24.83 -6.74 24.99
CA GLY A 98 -25.86 -5.81 25.44
C GLY A 98 -25.41 -4.75 26.44
N MET A 99 -24.12 -4.68 26.76
CA MET A 99 -23.60 -3.61 27.62
C MET A 99 -23.53 -2.31 26.81
N PRO A 100 -23.98 -1.14 27.31
CA PRO A 100 -23.77 0.13 26.65
C PRO A 100 -22.27 0.37 26.38
N PHE A 101 -21.94 0.79 25.16
CA PHE A 101 -20.53 0.94 24.72
C PHE A 101 -19.68 1.75 25.71
N ARG A 102 -20.23 2.84 26.23
CA ARG A 102 -19.53 3.70 27.22
C ARG A 102 -19.17 2.97 28.49
N ASP A 103 -20.05 2.07 28.96
CA ASP A 103 -19.84 1.30 30.19
C ASP A 103 -18.85 0.15 29.94
N ALA A 104 -18.95 -0.50 28.76
CA ALA A 104 -17.97 -1.48 28.31
C ALA A 104 -16.56 -0.87 28.23
N TYR A 105 -16.44 0.32 27.63
CA TYR A 105 -15.18 1.04 27.51
C TYR A 105 -14.57 1.38 28.89
N LYS A 106 -15.40 1.90 29.82
CA LYS A 106 -14.94 2.18 31.17
C LYS A 106 -14.51 0.92 31.92
N LYS A 107 -15.30 -0.16 31.79
CA LYS A 107 -14.98 -1.44 32.44
C LYS A 107 -13.64 -1.97 31.97
N VAL A 108 -13.42 -2.04 30.66
CA VAL A 108 -12.14 -2.51 30.08
C VAL A 108 -10.99 -1.63 30.52
N GLY A 109 -11.16 -0.30 30.56
CA GLY A 109 -10.14 0.64 31.03
C GLY A 109 -9.76 0.39 32.52
N LEU A 110 -10.74 0.17 33.38
CA LEU A 110 -10.51 -0.16 34.81
C LEU A 110 -9.85 -1.54 34.97
N ASP A 111 -10.22 -2.52 34.16
CA ASP A 111 -9.61 -3.84 34.18
C ASP A 111 -8.13 -3.78 33.76
N ILE A 112 -7.80 -2.94 32.78
CA ILE A 112 -6.40 -2.67 32.36
C ILE A 112 -5.63 -2.00 33.52
N GLU A 113 -6.17 -0.95 34.11
CA GLU A 113 -5.55 -0.21 35.21
C GLU A 113 -5.31 -1.10 36.42
N ALA A 114 -6.23 -2.00 36.70
CA ALA A 114 -6.13 -2.98 37.80
C ALA A 114 -5.23 -4.20 37.46
N GLY A 115 -4.68 -4.29 36.27
CA GLY A 115 -3.88 -5.43 35.78
C GLY A 115 -4.68 -6.74 35.65
N LYS A 116 -6.01 -6.63 35.49
CA LYS A 116 -6.93 -7.80 35.38
C LYS A 116 -7.34 -8.09 33.95
N PHE A 117 -6.94 -7.25 33.00
CA PHE A 117 -7.30 -7.43 31.61
C PHE A 117 -6.66 -8.69 31.02
N THR A 118 -7.47 -9.54 30.42
CA THR A 118 -7.05 -10.73 29.70
C THR A 118 -7.82 -10.85 28.40
N HIS A 119 -7.18 -11.38 27.36
CA HIS A 119 -7.80 -11.65 26.06
C HIS A 119 -7.15 -12.89 25.45
N ASP A 120 -7.91 -13.67 24.72
CA ASP A 120 -7.43 -14.89 24.07
C ASP A 120 -6.58 -14.60 22.80
N LYS A 121 -6.39 -13.32 22.46
CA LYS A 121 -5.63 -12.81 21.29
C LYS A 121 -6.17 -13.30 19.94
N LYS A 122 -7.40 -13.83 19.90
CA LYS A 122 -8.08 -14.23 18.67
C LYS A 122 -9.00 -13.12 18.18
N VAL A 123 -8.84 -12.75 16.93
CA VAL A 123 -9.65 -11.74 16.27
C VAL A 123 -10.26 -12.34 15.01
N HIS A 124 -11.56 -12.15 14.83
CA HIS A 124 -12.27 -12.58 13.63
C HIS A 124 -13.28 -11.52 13.22
N HIS A 125 -12.96 -10.79 12.17
CA HIS A 125 -13.84 -9.78 11.60
C HIS A 125 -14.48 -10.28 10.31
N THR A 126 -15.67 -9.73 9.98
CA THR A 126 -16.44 -10.13 8.81
C THR A 126 -16.31 -9.13 7.64
N HIS A 127 -15.88 -7.91 7.90
CA HIS A 127 -15.73 -6.90 6.85
C HIS A 127 -14.54 -7.19 5.93
N GLU A 128 -14.68 -6.83 4.66
CA GLU A 128 -13.67 -7.06 3.63
C GLU A 128 -12.32 -6.40 3.99
N GLY A 129 -11.22 -7.12 3.79
CA GLY A 129 -9.86 -6.66 4.05
C GLY A 129 -9.40 -6.77 5.50
N SER A 130 -10.25 -7.29 6.41
CA SER A 130 -9.93 -7.46 7.82
C SER A 130 -9.37 -8.85 8.16
N ILE A 131 -8.83 -8.99 9.37
CA ILE A 131 -8.43 -10.30 9.93
C ILE A 131 -9.65 -11.23 9.97
N GLY A 132 -9.56 -12.37 9.30
CA GLY A 132 -10.65 -13.33 9.13
C GLY A 132 -11.37 -13.22 7.79
N ASN A 133 -11.24 -12.09 7.07
CA ASN A 133 -11.82 -11.90 5.73
C ASN A 133 -10.90 -11.03 4.85
N LEU A 134 -9.68 -11.50 4.60
CA LEU A 134 -8.64 -10.75 3.87
C LEU A 134 -8.98 -10.55 2.39
N CYS A 135 -9.84 -11.37 1.81
CA CYS A 135 -10.23 -11.34 0.40
C CYS A 135 -9.06 -11.50 -0.58
N ASN A 136 -8.02 -12.24 -0.21
CA ASN A 136 -6.81 -12.41 -1.03
C ASN A 136 -7.12 -12.97 -2.42
N ASP A 137 -8.05 -13.95 -2.53
CA ASP A 137 -8.46 -14.54 -3.79
C ASP A 137 -9.09 -13.51 -4.73
N ARG A 138 -9.88 -12.59 -4.16
CA ARG A 138 -10.48 -11.48 -4.93
C ARG A 138 -9.43 -10.48 -5.40
N ILE A 139 -8.46 -10.16 -4.55
CA ILE A 139 -7.33 -9.28 -4.90
C ILE A 139 -6.52 -9.91 -6.04
N GLU A 140 -6.20 -11.20 -5.94
CA GLU A 140 -5.49 -11.93 -6.98
C GLU A 140 -6.27 -11.96 -8.30
N SER A 141 -7.57 -12.23 -8.24
CA SER A 141 -8.44 -12.22 -9.42
C SER A 141 -8.46 -10.86 -10.11
N LEU A 142 -8.60 -9.77 -9.36
CA LEU A 142 -8.56 -8.41 -9.90
C LEU A 142 -7.19 -8.08 -10.51
N MET A 143 -6.11 -8.48 -9.86
CA MET A 143 -4.75 -8.32 -10.41
C MET A 143 -4.61 -9.06 -11.74
N ARG A 144 -5.04 -10.32 -11.81
CA ARG A 144 -4.99 -11.12 -13.05
C ARG A 144 -5.77 -10.46 -14.19
N GLN A 145 -6.98 -9.96 -13.92
CA GLN A 145 -7.77 -9.23 -14.91
C GLN A 145 -7.03 -8.02 -15.49
N VAL A 146 -6.32 -7.27 -14.64
CA VAL A 146 -5.51 -6.13 -15.09
C VAL A 146 -4.32 -6.62 -15.92
N VAL A 147 -3.59 -7.62 -15.46
CA VAL A 147 -2.40 -8.16 -16.17
C VAL A 147 -2.78 -8.76 -17.52
N ASP A 148 -3.87 -9.51 -17.58
CA ASP A 148 -4.38 -10.12 -18.81
C ASP A 148 -4.84 -9.06 -19.84
N GLY A 149 -5.21 -7.86 -19.34
CA GLY A 149 -5.55 -6.72 -20.19
C GLY A 149 -4.33 -6.05 -20.87
N PHE A 150 -3.10 -6.35 -20.44
CA PHE A 150 -1.91 -5.84 -21.10
C PHE A 150 -1.65 -6.58 -22.43
N ASN A 151 -1.54 -5.82 -23.50
CA ASN A 151 -1.26 -6.39 -24.82
C ASN A 151 0.25 -6.35 -25.11
N PHE A 152 1.02 -7.20 -24.43
CA PHE A 152 2.47 -7.29 -24.60
C PHE A 152 2.89 -7.70 -26.00
N SER A 153 2.06 -8.47 -26.73
CA SER A 153 2.35 -8.92 -28.08
C SER A 153 2.48 -7.75 -29.08
N VAL A 154 1.71 -6.70 -28.90
CA VAL A 154 1.82 -5.48 -29.75
C VAL A 154 3.16 -4.79 -29.53
N MET A 155 3.62 -4.71 -28.28
CA MET A 155 4.92 -4.13 -27.94
C MET A 155 6.06 -4.97 -28.54
N GLU A 156 6.02 -6.30 -28.37
CA GLU A 156 7.02 -7.21 -28.92
C GLU A 156 7.07 -7.14 -30.46
N GLN A 157 5.92 -7.04 -31.10
CA GLN A 157 5.84 -6.90 -32.55
C GLN A 157 6.44 -5.57 -33.01
N ALA A 158 6.16 -4.47 -32.29
CA ALA A 158 6.76 -3.17 -32.59
C ALA A 158 8.28 -3.19 -32.40
N GLU A 159 8.79 -3.78 -31.33
CA GLU A 159 10.24 -3.94 -31.10
C GLU A 159 10.91 -4.78 -32.19
N ARG A 160 10.33 -5.92 -32.57
CA ARG A 160 10.84 -6.75 -33.68
C ARG A 160 10.88 -5.98 -34.99
N SER A 161 9.82 -5.22 -35.26
CA SER A 161 9.75 -4.39 -36.47
C SER A 161 10.82 -3.30 -36.52
N LEU A 162 11.08 -2.65 -35.38
CA LEU A 162 12.10 -1.60 -35.27
C LEU A 162 13.52 -2.14 -35.30
N LEU A 163 13.76 -3.32 -34.75
CA LEU A 163 15.09 -3.93 -34.70
C LEU A 163 15.42 -4.80 -35.89
N GLY A 164 14.51 -4.95 -36.86
CA GLY A 164 14.70 -5.77 -38.08
C GLY A 164 14.87 -7.26 -37.78
N ARG A 165 14.27 -7.76 -36.69
CA ARG A 165 14.36 -9.16 -36.26
C ARG A 165 13.04 -9.87 -36.45
#